data_14c35fba70811b38a23966fa6f40f05e
#
_entry.id   14c35fba70811b38a23966fa6f40f05e
#
_cell.length_a   1.000
_cell.length_b   1.000
_cell.length_c   1.000
_cell.angle_alpha   90.00
_cell.angle_beta   90.00
_cell.angle_gamma   90.00
#
_symmetry.space_group_name_H-M   'P 1'
#
loop_
_entity.id
_entity.type
_entity.pdbx_description
1 polymer ?
#
loop_
_entity_poly.entity_id
_entity_poly.type
_entity_poly.pdbx_seq_one_letter_code
_entity_poly.pdbx_strand_id
1 'polypeptide(L)'
;MVGTKGPHAIDGRQGYADLVPRGDHANSQTTKATLGLRELLLEGAFKPRERVPELRLVEELGVSRTPLRSALMTLEHEGLLETLPGGGFVVREFTRTDIDDAIELRGVLEGTAARLAAERLESEDELEPLRECCRELDAIVRTQSIETFMEYLRLNEEFHHLFRELAKSAQLGRALEHALALPFAPPSALLMVHSALPESWEILLVAQHQHHALIDAIGRREGARADAIAREHARIARRNLDVALENRQLLERVPGSTLLRLPAA
;
A
#
# COMPACT_ATOMS: atom_id res chain seq x y z
N MET A 1 -11.58 13.92 -43.08
CA MET A 1 -12.20 13.66 -41.76
C MET A 1 -11.24 12.75 -40.99
N VAL A 2 -10.45 13.34 -40.12
CA VAL A 2 -9.51 12.60 -39.27
C VAL A 2 -10.18 12.50 -37.89
N GLY A 3 -10.56 11.27 -37.53
CA GLY A 3 -11.17 11.00 -36.23
C GLY A 3 -10.15 11.06 -35.12
N THR A 4 -10.28 12.04 -34.25
CA THR A 4 -9.53 12.15 -32.99
C THR A 4 -10.03 11.06 -32.04
N LYS A 5 -9.21 10.03 -31.81
CA LYS A 5 -9.39 9.10 -30.68
C LYS A 5 -9.08 9.86 -29.40
N GLY A 6 -10.07 9.97 -28.53
CA GLY A 6 -9.90 10.51 -27.18
C GLY A 6 -8.92 9.67 -26.35
N PRO A 7 -8.37 10.21 -25.26
CA PRO A 7 -7.42 9.52 -24.42
C PRO A 7 -8.07 8.28 -23.80
N HIS A 8 -7.43 7.12 -23.97
CA HIS A 8 -7.82 5.89 -23.28
C HIS A 8 -7.70 6.11 -21.77
N ALA A 9 -8.82 6.03 -21.07
CA ALA A 9 -8.82 5.96 -19.61
C ALA A 9 -8.01 4.73 -19.20
N ILE A 10 -6.93 4.95 -18.47
CA ILE A 10 -6.15 3.86 -17.85
C ILE A 10 -7.08 3.24 -16.81
N ASP A 11 -7.47 1.99 -17.02
CA ASP A 11 -8.22 1.22 -16.03
C ASP A 11 -7.26 0.91 -14.88
N GLY A 12 -7.35 1.70 -13.80
CA GLY A 12 -6.50 1.59 -12.61
C GLY A 12 -6.68 0.27 -11.83
N ARG A 13 -7.54 -0.61 -12.32
CA ARG A 13 -7.88 -1.88 -11.65
C ARG A 13 -6.85 -2.98 -11.87
N GLN A 14 -6.08 -2.95 -12.97
CA GLN A 14 -5.10 -3.99 -13.29
C GLN A 14 -3.76 -3.85 -12.54
N GLY A 15 -3.39 -2.67 -12.05
CA GLY A 15 -2.07 -2.39 -11.50
C GLY A 15 -1.86 -2.79 -10.03
N TYR A 16 -2.92 -2.86 -9.21
CA TYR A 16 -2.75 -3.10 -7.77
C TYR A 16 -2.50 -4.58 -7.41
N ALA A 17 -3.06 -5.51 -8.18
CA ALA A 17 -2.85 -6.94 -7.98
C ALA A 17 -1.38 -7.36 -8.23
N ASP A 18 -0.64 -6.60 -9.05
CA ASP A 18 0.78 -6.86 -9.36
C ASP A 18 1.75 -6.24 -8.33
N LEU A 19 1.28 -5.33 -7.46
CA LEU A 19 2.07 -4.66 -6.42
C LEU A 19 2.19 -5.48 -5.12
N VAL A 20 1.41 -6.55 -4.97
CA VAL A 20 1.50 -7.43 -3.79
C VAL A 20 2.60 -8.48 -4.02
N PRO A 21 3.61 -8.61 -3.13
CA PRO A 21 4.67 -9.60 -3.25
C PRO A 21 4.08 -11.01 -3.35
N ARG A 22 4.33 -11.70 -4.46
CA ARG A 22 3.95 -13.10 -4.64
C ARG A 22 4.95 -13.96 -3.85
N GLY A 23 4.61 -14.28 -2.60
CA GLY A 23 5.35 -15.31 -1.86
C GLY A 23 5.27 -16.67 -2.56
N ASP A 24 6.31 -17.49 -2.45
CA ASP A 24 6.51 -18.81 -3.10
C ASP A 24 5.45 -19.90 -2.79
N HIS A 25 4.34 -19.56 -2.18
CA HIS A 25 3.22 -20.45 -1.85
C HIS A 25 1.98 -20.26 -2.74
N ALA A 26 2.15 -19.83 -3.97
CA ALA A 26 1.08 -19.47 -4.93
C ALA A 26 0.10 -20.59 -5.29
N ASN A 27 0.23 -21.80 -4.76
CA ASN A 27 -0.57 -22.97 -5.17
C ASN A 27 -1.51 -23.56 -4.10
N SER A 28 -1.66 -22.96 -2.93
CA SER A 28 -2.61 -23.50 -1.95
C SER A 28 -4.03 -22.94 -2.19
N GLN A 29 -5.05 -23.77 -2.02
CA GLN A 29 -6.45 -23.34 -2.12
C GLN A 29 -6.79 -22.22 -1.13
N THR A 30 -6.12 -22.17 0.02
CA THR A 30 -6.26 -21.10 1.02
C THR A 30 -5.68 -19.79 0.48
N THR A 31 -4.48 -19.82 -0.12
CA THR A 31 -3.87 -18.63 -0.73
C THR A 31 -4.74 -18.08 -1.86
N LYS A 32 -5.22 -18.95 -2.74
CA LYS A 32 -6.17 -18.57 -3.80
C LYS A 32 -7.41 -17.89 -3.23
N ALA A 33 -8.01 -18.47 -2.18
CA ALA A 33 -9.18 -17.91 -1.53
C ALA A 33 -8.91 -16.57 -0.86
N THR A 34 -7.75 -16.41 -0.19
CA THR A 34 -7.35 -15.16 0.48
C THR A 34 -7.13 -14.04 -0.53
N LEU A 35 -6.39 -14.30 -1.61
CA LEU A 35 -6.13 -13.30 -2.65
C LEU A 35 -7.42 -12.89 -3.37
N GLY A 36 -8.22 -13.85 -3.83
CA GLY A 36 -9.47 -13.55 -4.53
C GLY A 36 -10.49 -12.83 -3.64
N LEU A 37 -10.59 -13.20 -2.36
CA LEU A 37 -11.49 -12.51 -1.44
C LEU A 37 -11.01 -11.08 -1.13
N ARG A 38 -9.69 -10.88 -0.98
CA ARG A 38 -9.10 -9.53 -0.81
C ARG A 38 -9.40 -8.65 -2.02
N GLU A 39 -9.21 -9.17 -3.23
CA GLU A 39 -9.51 -8.48 -4.48
C GLU A 39 -10.98 -8.04 -4.52
N LEU A 40 -11.94 -8.95 -4.26
CA LEU A 40 -13.36 -8.64 -4.18
C LEU A 40 -13.68 -7.54 -3.16
N LEU A 41 -13.03 -7.55 -1.99
CA LEU A 41 -13.22 -6.52 -0.96
C LEU A 41 -12.70 -5.16 -1.44
N LEU A 42 -11.51 -5.12 -2.02
CA LEU A 42 -10.88 -3.88 -2.48
C LEU A 42 -11.53 -3.31 -3.73
N GLU A 43 -12.11 -4.15 -4.59
CA GLU A 43 -12.90 -3.73 -5.76
C GLU A 43 -14.31 -3.26 -5.41
N GLY A 44 -14.72 -3.40 -4.14
CA GLY A 44 -16.03 -2.94 -3.69
C GLY A 44 -17.19 -3.89 -4.04
N ALA A 45 -16.91 -5.18 -4.23
CA ALA A 45 -17.96 -6.20 -4.42
C ALA A 45 -18.87 -6.33 -3.18
N PHE A 46 -18.43 -5.81 -2.05
CA PHE A 46 -19.17 -5.75 -0.79
C PHE A 46 -19.19 -4.33 -0.23
N LYS A 47 -20.30 -3.98 0.40
CA LYS A 47 -20.43 -2.71 1.12
C LYS A 47 -19.82 -2.82 2.53
N PRO A 48 -19.35 -1.69 3.11
CA PRO A 48 -19.03 -1.64 4.52
C PRO A 48 -20.20 -2.18 5.38
N ARG A 49 -19.88 -2.95 6.40
CA ARG A 49 -20.85 -3.61 7.31
C ARG A 49 -21.70 -4.71 6.65
N GLU A 50 -21.48 -5.03 5.39
CA GLU A 50 -22.16 -6.14 4.72
C GLU A 50 -21.66 -7.47 5.24
N ARG A 51 -22.59 -8.42 5.47
CA ARG A 51 -22.24 -9.77 5.87
C ARG A 51 -21.67 -10.55 4.69
N VAL A 52 -20.54 -11.22 4.92
CA VAL A 52 -19.86 -12.02 3.89
C VAL A 52 -20.65 -13.30 3.61
N PRO A 53 -21.13 -13.53 2.36
CA PRO A 53 -21.93 -14.68 1.99
C PRO A 53 -21.05 -15.91 1.68
N GLU A 54 -20.62 -16.66 2.70
CA GLU A 54 -19.68 -17.78 2.57
C GLU A 54 -20.06 -18.79 1.46
N LEU A 55 -21.35 -19.14 1.33
CA LEU A 55 -21.80 -20.13 0.34
C LEU A 55 -21.60 -19.64 -1.10
N ARG A 56 -21.92 -18.38 -1.37
CA ARG A 56 -21.71 -17.77 -2.69
C ARG A 56 -20.22 -17.71 -3.03
N LEU A 57 -19.37 -17.37 -2.06
CA LEU A 57 -17.92 -17.26 -2.27
C LEU A 57 -17.24 -18.59 -2.55
N VAL A 58 -17.75 -19.70 -2.00
CA VAL A 58 -17.28 -21.06 -2.34
C VAL A 58 -17.41 -21.31 -3.85
N GLU A 59 -18.54 -20.93 -4.43
CA GLU A 59 -18.81 -21.11 -5.87
C GLU A 59 -18.00 -20.13 -6.71
N GLU A 60 -17.98 -18.86 -6.33
CA GLU A 60 -17.35 -17.77 -7.08
C GLU A 60 -15.82 -17.92 -7.15
N LEU A 61 -15.18 -18.29 -6.04
CA LEU A 61 -13.73 -18.49 -5.96
C LEU A 61 -13.31 -19.91 -6.39
N GLY A 62 -14.24 -20.84 -6.57
CA GLY A 62 -13.96 -22.22 -6.94
C GLY A 62 -13.08 -22.94 -5.91
N VAL A 63 -13.38 -22.76 -4.62
CA VAL A 63 -12.68 -23.38 -3.48
C VAL A 63 -13.67 -24.12 -2.58
N SER A 64 -13.19 -25.01 -1.71
CA SER A 64 -14.06 -25.66 -0.71
C SER A 64 -14.25 -24.77 0.53
N ARG A 65 -15.19 -25.15 1.43
CA ARG A 65 -15.50 -24.37 2.65
C ARG A 65 -14.32 -24.19 3.59
N THR A 66 -13.45 -25.19 3.73
CA THR A 66 -12.32 -25.15 4.67
C THR A 66 -11.30 -24.07 4.27
N PRO A 67 -10.73 -24.06 3.05
CA PRO A 67 -9.82 -22.98 2.64
C PRO A 67 -10.48 -21.60 2.62
N LEU A 68 -11.80 -21.50 2.30
CA LEU A 68 -12.50 -20.22 2.38
C LEU A 68 -12.55 -19.71 3.83
N ARG A 69 -12.90 -20.56 4.81
CA ARG A 69 -12.93 -20.14 6.21
C ARG A 69 -11.55 -19.76 6.73
N SER A 70 -10.49 -20.47 6.33
CA SER A 70 -9.12 -20.08 6.65
C SER A 70 -8.78 -18.69 6.07
N ALA A 71 -9.18 -18.42 4.82
CA ALA A 71 -9.00 -17.11 4.19
C ALA A 71 -9.77 -15.99 4.92
N LEU A 72 -11.02 -16.25 5.31
CA LEU A 72 -11.84 -15.31 6.08
C LEU A 72 -11.20 -14.98 7.44
N MET A 73 -10.68 -15.98 8.15
CA MET A 73 -9.95 -15.79 9.41
C MET A 73 -8.64 -15.02 9.20
N THR A 74 -7.93 -15.23 8.09
CA THR A 74 -6.74 -14.48 7.73
C THR A 74 -7.10 -13.01 7.53
N LEU A 75 -8.14 -12.71 6.73
CA LEU A 75 -8.55 -11.32 6.46
C LEU A 75 -9.17 -10.63 7.68
N GLU A 76 -9.75 -11.38 8.60
CA GLU A 76 -10.20 -10.87 9.90
C GLU A 76 -9.00 -10.49 10.78
N HIS A 77 -7.99 -11.36 10.85
CA HIS A 77 -6.74 -11.08 11.57
C HIS A 77 -5.99 -9.88 10.98
N GLU A 78 -6.04 -9.68 9.67
CA GLU A 78 -5.50 -8.50 8.97
C GLU A 78 -6.37 -7.24 9.13
N GLY A 79 -7.56 -7.37 9.73
CA GLY A 79 -8.45 -6.26 10.02
C GLY A 79 -9.30 -5.78 8.83
N LEU A 80 -9.44 -6.56 7.76
CA LEU A 80 -10.37 -6.29 6.64
C LEU A 80 -11.80 -6.75 6.95
N LEU A 81 -11.93 -7.75 7.80
CA LEU A 81 -13.20 -8.31 8.25
C LEU A 81 -13.32 -8.23 9.78
N GLU A 82 -14.53 -8.32 10.28
CA GLU A 82 -14.85 -8.44 11.70
C GLU A 82 -15.71 -9.68 11.92
N THR A 83 -15.45 -10.42 13.02
CA THR A 83 -16.29 -11.56 13.41
C THR A 83 -17.56 -11.09 14.09
N LEU A 84 -18.71 -11.62 13.68
CA LEU A 84 -20.00 -11.32 14.33
C LEU A 84 -20.22 -12.16 15.59
N PRO A 85 -20.84 -11.63 16.65
CA PRO A 85 -21.15 -12.38 17.88
C PRO A 85 -22.00 -13.64 17.63
N GLY A 86 -22.83 -13.66 16.58
CA GLY A 86 -23.66 -14.78 16.15
C GLY A 86 -22.98 -15.71 15.14
N GLY A 87 -21.68 -15.52 14.89
CA GLY A 87 -20.90 -16.25 13.88
C GLY A 87 -21.00 -15.64 12.47
N GLY A 88 -19.98 -15.94 11.67
CA GLY A 88 -19.78 -15.36 10.34
C GLY A 88 -19.01 -14.04 10.40
N PHE A 89 -18.76 -13.47 9.23
CA PHE A 89 -17.91 -12.30 9.04
C PHE A 89 -18.69 -11.14 8.42
N VAL A 90 -18.27 -9.93 8.75
CA VAL A 90 -18.77 -8.68 8.19
C VAL A 90 -17.60 -7.85 7.67
N VAL A 91 -17.82 -7.14 6.58
CA VAL A 91 -16.82 -6.25 5.99
C VAL A 91 -16.58 -5.05 6.90
N ARG A 92 -15.32 -4.78 7.24
CA ARG A 92 -14.96 -3.65 8.10
C ARG A 92 -15.19 -2.33 7.36
N GLU A 93 -15.65 -1.34 8.11
CA GLU A 93 -15.71 0.06 7.69
C GLU A 93 -14.51 0.79 8.27
N PHE A 94 -13.84 1.60 7.46
CA PHE A 94 -12.69 2.38 7.90
C PHE A 94 -13.04 3.85 8.06
N THR A 95 -12.73 4.40 9.21
CA THR A 95 -12.81 5.84 9.46
C THR A 95 -11.50 6.51 9.07
N ARG A 96 -11.52 7.86 8.94
CA ARG A 96 -10.29 8.63 8.77
C ARG A 96 -9.29 8.33 9.89
N THR A 97 -9.75 8.24 11.14
CA THR A 97 -8.88 7.92 12.28
C THR A 97 -8.19 6.56 12.12
N ASP A 98 -8.91 5.53 11.65
CA ASP A 98 -8.31 4.22 11.40
C ASP A 98 -7.15 4.31 10.39
N ILE A 99 -7.29 5.15 9.36
CA ILE A 99 -6.24 5.36 8.36
C ILE A 99 -5.07 6.14 8.95
N ASP A 100 -5.34 7.21 9.68
CA ASP A 100 -4.32 8.02 10.34
C ASP A 100 -3.48 7.19 11.32
N ASP A 101 -4.13 6.29 12.07
CA ASP A 101 -3.48 5.36 13.00
C ASP A 101 -2.64 4.31 12.25
N ALA A 102 -3.13 3.77 11.13
CA ALA A 102 -2.38 2.83 10.30
C ALA A 102 -1.12 3.49 9.70
N ILE A 103 -1.22 4.73 9.22
CA ILE A 103 -0.08 5.52 8.74
C ILE A 103 0.94 5.76 9.86
N GLU A 104 0.47 6.13 11.06
CA GLU A 104 1.37 6.36 12.20
C GLU A 104 2.08 5.08 12.63
N LEU A 105 1.36 3.95 12.73
CA LEU A 105 1.95 2.65 13.06
C LEU A 105 3.00 2.24 12.01
N ARG A 106 2.70 2.38 10.71
CA ARG A 106 3.66 2.16 9.64
C ARG A 106 4.91 3.03 9.86
N GLY A 107 4.72 4.32 10.11
CA GLY A 107 5.82 5.25 10.34
C GLY A 107 6.72 4.84 11.50
N VAL A 108 6.15 4.34 12.60
CA VAL A 108 6.92 3.80 13.75
C VAL A 108 7.75 2.58 13.33
N LEU A 109 7.15 1.65 12.58
CA LEU A 109 7.83 0.42 12.15
C LEU A 109 8.89 0.71 11.08
N GLU A 110 8.59 1.55 10.09
CA GLU A 110 9.55 1.97 9.05
C GLU A 110 10.69 2.81 9.64
N GLY A 111 10.40 3.68 10.62
CA GLY A 111 11.44 4.41 11.37
C GLY A 111 12.39 3.46 12.08
N THR A 112 11.84 2.44 12.75
CA THR A 112 12.65 1.39 13.37
C THR A 112 13.47 0.61 12.34
N ALA A 113 12.88 0.30 11.17
CA ALA A 113 13.60 -0.37 10.08
C ALA A 113 14.77 0.49 9.57
N ALA A 114 14.55 1.78 9.35
CA ALA A 114 15.59 2.71 8.89
C ALA A 114 16.73 2.86 9.90
N ARG A 115 16.40 2.94 11.20
CA ARG A 115 17.41 2.95 12.26
C ARG A 115 18.23 1.67 12.27
N LEU A 116 17.59 0.52 12.22
CA LEU A 116 18.29 -0.77 12.20
C LEU A 116 19.11 -0.95 10.92
N ALA A 117 18.63 -0.48 9.77
CA ALA A 117 19.39 -0.47 8.52
C ALA A 117 20.69 0.32 8.68
N ALA A 118 20.62 1.52 9.27
CA ALA A 118 21.81 2.33 9.55
C ALA A 118 22.79 1.67 10.54
N GLU A 119 22.27 1.04 11.60
CA GLU A 119 23.07 0.37 12.63
C GLU A 119 23.73 -0.93 12.13
N ARG A 120 23.07 -1.64 11.19
CA ARG A 120 23.46 -2.99 10.71
C ARG A 120 24.08 -2.98 9.33
N LEU A 121 24.24 -1.82 8.69
CA LEU A 121 24.91 -1.70 7.42
C LEU A 121 26.34 -2.24 7.53
N GLU A 122 26.72 -3.21 6.72
CA GLU A 122 28.05 -3.82 6.73
C GLU A 122 28.98 -3.14 5.74
N SER A 123 28.48 -2.85 4.53
CA SER A 123 29.20 -2.15 3.49
C SER A 123 28.31 -1.12 2.77
N GLU A 124 28.93 -0.14 2.16
CA GLU A 124 28.25 0.85 1.29
C GLU A 124 27.58 0.21 0.06
N ASP A 125 28.10 -0.93 -0.40
CA ASP A 125 27.59 -1.65 -1.57
C ASP A 125 26.17 -2.18 -1.34
N GLU A 126 25.79 -2.43 -0.09
CA GLU A 126 24.43 -2.83 0.26
C GLU A 126 23.38 -1.75 -0.06
N LEU A 127 23.79 -0.48 -0.19
CA LEU A 127 22.93 0.63 -0.55
C LEU A 127 22.74 0.79 -2.06
N GLU A 128 23.51 0.10 -2.89
CA GLU A 128 23.46 0.34 -4.34
C GLU A 128 22.11 0.02 -4.97
N PRO A 129 21.42 -1.08 -4.62
CA PRO A 129 20.06 -1.33 -5.12
C PRO A 129 19.08 -0.21 -4.74
N LEU A 130 19.19 0.32 -3.51
CA LEU A 130 18.34 1.40 -3.04
C LEU A 130 18.65 2.73 -3.75
N ARG A 131 19.92 3.00 -4.01
CA ARG A 131 20.38 4.18 -4.78
C ARG A 131 19.90 4.12 -6.23
N GLU A 132 19.97 2.93 -6.88
CA GLU A 132 19.48 2.76 -8.24
C GLU A 132 17.99 3.00 -8.34
N CYS A 133 17.20 2.35 -7.49
CA CYS A 133 15.75 2.57 -7.42
C CYS A 133 15.42 4.06 -7.22
N CYS A 134 16.17 4.76 -6.36
CA CYS A 134 15.99 6.18 -6.13
C CYS A 134 16.31 7.04 -7.38
N ARG A 135 17.33 6.68 -8.17
CA ARG A 135 17.65 7.34 -9.45
C ARG A 135 16.55 7.16 -10.50
N GLU A 136 15.95 5.97 -10.57
CA GLU A 136 14.82 5.71 -11.46
C GLU A 136 13.59 6.54 -11.06
N LEU A 137 13.29 6.62 -9.76
CA LEU A 137 12.24 7.49 -9.23
C LEU A 137 12.49 8.97 -9.57
N ASP A 138 13.75 9.45 -9.47
CA ASP A 138 14.13 10.81 -9.87
C ASP A 138 13.79 11.14 -11.32
N ALA A 139 14.03 10.18 -12.22
CA ALA A 139 13.75 10.36 -13.64
C ALA A 139 12.25 10.56 -13.88
N ILE A 140 11.40 9.79 -13.20
CA ILE A 140 9.93 9.90 -13.33
C ILE A 140 9.43 11.20 -12.72
N VAL A 141 9.86 11.53 -11.50
CA VAL A 141 9.39 12.73 -10.80
C VAL A 141 9.77 14.02 -11.56
N ARG A 142 10.91 14.03 -12.27
CA ARG A 142 11.32 15.18 -13.10
C ARG A 142 10.48 15.35 -14.36
N THR A 143 10.01 14.23 -14.96
CA THR A 143 9.20 14.29 -16.19
C THR A 143 7.74 14.65 -15.92
N GLN A 144 7.25 14.38 -14.72
CA GLN A 144 5.86 14.57 -14.30
C GLN A 144 4.84 14.00 -15.30
N SER A 145 5.19 12.83 -15.89
CA SER A 145 4.36 12.18 -16.89
C SER A 145 3.37 11.21 -16.27
N ILE A 146 2.09 11.35 -16.64
CA ILE A 146 1.04 10.41 -16.26
C ILE A 146 1.33 9.01 -16.82
N GLU A 147 1.97 8.92 -18.00
CA GLU A 147 2.29 7.65 -18.66
C GLU A 147 3.25 6.81 -17.83
N THR A 148 4.15 7.43 -17.07
CA THR A 148 5.14 6.75 -16.22
C THR A 148 4.67 6.61 -14.77
N PHE A 149 3.45 7.05 -14.44
CA PHE A 149 2.97 7.06 -13.06
C PHE A 149 2.81 5.66 -12.45
N MET A 150 2.40 4.67 -13.24
CA MET A 150 2.31 3.28 -12.76
C MET A 150 3.70 2.73 -12.40
N GLU A 151 4.73 3.11 -13.16
CA GLU A 151 6.12 2.75 -12.85
C GLU A 151 6.61 3.47 -11.59
N TYR A 152 6.18 4.72 -11.36
CA TYR A 152 6.43 5.41 -10.09
C TYR A 152 5.88 4.62 -8.90
N LEU A 153 4.65 4.11 -8.97
CA LEU A 153 4.05 3.33 -7.89
C LEU A 153 4.86 2.06 -7.60
N ARG A 154 5.25 1.34 -8.65
CA ARG A 154 6.07 0.12 -8.55
C ARG A 154 7.43 0.40 -7.88
N LEU A 155 8.13 1.40 -8.36
CA LEU A 155 9.45 1.79 -7.84
C LEU A 155 9.35 2.33 -6.40
N ASN A 156 8.30 3.04 -6.06
CA ASN A 156 8.07 3.52 -4.70
C ASN A 156 7.90 2.35 -3.72
N GLU A 157 7.11 1.32 -4.07
CA GLU A 157 7.00 0.10 -3.26
C GLU A 157 8.34 -0.64 -3.16
N GLU A 158 9.07 -0.75 -4.27
CA GLU A 158 10.40 -1.36 -4.32
C GLU A 158 11.39 -0.63 -3.40
N PHE A 159 11.42 0.71 -3.43
CA PHE A 159 12.24 1.52 -2.54
C PHE A 159 11.97 1.20 -1.08
N HIS A 160 10.69 1.18 -0.68
CA HIS A 160 10.28 0.86 0.68
C HIS A 160 10.64 -0.58 1.06
N HIS A 161 10.51 -1.54 0.14
CA HIS A 161 10.92 -2.91 0.37
C HIS A 161 12.43 -2.99 0.62
N LEU A 162 13.24 -2.42 -0.25
CA LEU A 162 14.70 -2.47 -0.18
C LEU A 162 15.25 -1.91 1.14
N PHE A 163 14.81 -0.73 1.58
CA PHE A 163 15.34 -0.20 2.84
C PHE A 163 14.87 -0.99 4.08
N ARG A 164 13.68 -1.58 4.03
CA ARG A 164 13.18 -2.46 5.11
C ARG A 164 14.00 -3.74 5.22
N GLU A 165 14.43 -4.32 4.09
CA GLU A 165 15.29 -5.50 4.06
C GLU A 165 16.68 -5.21 4.66
N LEU A 166 17.23 -4.00 4.48
CA LEU A 166 18.48 -3.57 5.13
C LEU A 166 18.43 -3.59 6.66
N ALA A 167 17.21 -3.57 7.25
CA ALA A 167 17.06 -3.74 8.70
C ALA A 167 17.48 -5.12 9.20
N LYS A 168 17.59 -6.13 8.32
CA LYS A 168 17.99 -7.52 8.63
C LYS A 168 17.23 -8.06 9.86
N SER A 169 15.91 -7.84 9.92
CA SER A 169 15.06 -8.17 11.06
C SER A 169 13.77 -8.88 10.66
N ALA A 170 13.77 -10.20 10.73
CA ALA A 170 12.60 -11.01 10.41
C ALA A 170 11.37 -10.71 11.30
N GLN A 171 11.57 -10.28 12.56
CA GLN A 171 10.47 -9.92 13.47
C GLN A 171 9.82 -8.60 13.01
N LEU A 172 10.65 -7.61 12.65
CA LEU A 172 10.16 -6.34 12.14
C LEU A 172 9.47 -6.50 10.79
N GLY A 173 10.02 -7.36 9.91
CA GLY A 173 9.40 -7.71 8.62
C GLY A 173 7.97 -8.21 8.81
N ARG A 174 7.74 -9.20 9.69
CA ARG A 174 6.39 -9.72 9.99
C ARG A 174 5.46 -8.64 10.55
N ALA A 175 5.95 -7.77 11.43
CA ALA A 175 5.15 -6.68 11.97
C ALA A 175 4.75 -5.67 10.88
N LEU A 176 5.66 -5.36 9.97
CA LEU A 176 5.40 -4.50 8.81
C LEU A 176 4.42 -5.15 7.82
N GLU A 177 4.59 -6.43 7.48
CA GLU A 177 3.64 -7.17 6.64
C GLU A 177 2.21 -7.07 7.20
N HIS A 178 2.06 -7.28 8.51
CA HIS A 178 0.75 -7.16 9.16
C HIS A 178 0.21 -5.71 9.10
N ALA A 179 1.04 -4.71 9.39
CA ALA A 179 0.62 -3.31 9.35
C ALA A 179 0.24 -2.86 7.93
N LEU A 180 0.93 -3.38 6.91
CA LEU A 180 0.70 -3.06 5.50
C LEU A 180 -0.46 -3.84 4.86
N ALA A 181 -1.03 -4.82 5.56
CA ALA A 181 -2.17 -5.60 5.06
C ALA A 181 -3.47 -4.79 4.95
N LEU A 182 -3.58 -3.67 5.69
CA LEU A 182 -4.73 -2.76 5.61
C LEU A 182 -4.73 -1.96 4.30
N PRO A 183 -5.92 -1.66 3.70
CA PRO A 183 -6.02 -1.10 2.35
C PRO A 183 -5.32 0.24 2.12
N PHE A 184 -5.21 1.07 3.15
CA PHE A 184 -4.64 2.43 3.03
C PHE A 184 -3.28 2.56 3.72
N ALA A 185 -2.74 1.47 4.26
CA ALA A 185 -1.46 1.45 4.94
C ALA A 185 -0.23 1.41 4.01
N PRO A 186 -0.25 0.71 2.83
CA PRO A 186 0.91 0.69 1.93
C PRO A 186 1.36 2.09 1.50
N PRO A 187 2.67 2.30 1.25
CA PRO A 187 3.22 3.60 0.83
C PRO A 187 2.54 4.18 -0.41
N SER A 188 2.16 3.33 -1.36
CA SER A 188 1.56 3.74 -2.64
C SER A 188 0.02 3.72 -2.65
N ALA A 189 -0.64 3.32 -1.55
CA ALA A 189 -2.09 3.07 -1.53
C ALA A 189 -2.94 4.28 -1.96
N LEU A 190 -2.56 5.49 -1.59
CA LEU A 190 -3.30 6.73 -1.88
C LEU A 190 -2.68 7.54 -3.04
N LEU A 191 -1.58 7.07 -3.63
CA LEU A 191 -0.86 7.84 -4.64
C LEU A 191 -1.61 7.93 -5.99
N MET A 192 -2.54 7.03 -6.28
CA MET A 192 -3.31 7.03 -7.53
C MET A 192 -4.03 8.36 -7.81
N VAL A 193 -4.40 9.11 -6.78
CA VAL A 193 -5.05 10.43 -6.94
C VAL A 193 -4.13 11.45 -7.62
N HIS A 194 -2.81 11.34 -7.47
CA HIS A 194 -1.84 12.25 -8.06
C HIS A 194 -1.72 12.11 -9.58
N SER A 195 -2.11 10.95 -10.14
CA SER A 195 -2.08 10.74 -11.60
C SER A 195 -2.96 11.72 -12.37
N ALA A 196 -3.96 12.32 -11.72
CA ALA A 196 -4.92 13.23 -12.33
C ALA A 196 -4.82 14.67 -11.80
N LEU A 197 -3.89 14.97 -10.91
CA LEU A 197 -3.73 16.27 -10.24
C LEU A 197 -2.30 16.77 -10.39
N PRO A 198 -1.96 17.49 -11.47
CA PRO A 198 -0.60 18.01 -11.70
C PRO A 198 -0.04 18.79 -10.52
N GLU A 199 -0.86 19.57 -9.81
CA GLU A 199 -0.46 20.35 -8.65
C GLU A 199 -0.01 19.48 -7.46
N SER A 200 -0.38 18.22 -7.42
CA SER A 200 0.01 17.30 -6.35
C SER A 200 1.41 16.70 -6.54
N TRP A 201 2.06 16.90 -7.69
CA TRP A 201 3.42 16.44 -7.93
C TRP A 201 4.45 17.05 -6.96
N GLU A 202 4.16 18.21 -6.38
CA GLU A 202 4.99 18.81 -5.32
C GLU A 202 5.11 17.87 -4.10
N ILE A 203 4.06 17.12 -3.78
CA ILE A 203 4.08 16.14 -2.69
C ILE A 203 5.07 15.00 -3.01
N LEU A 204 5.09 14.55 -4.28
CA LEU A 204 6.01 13.52 -4.74
C LEU A 204 7.46 14.01 -4.75
N LEU A 205 7.70 15.29 -5.07
CA LEU A 205 9.03 15.91 -4.96
C LEU A 205 9.54 15.93 -3.52
N VAL A 206 8.67 16.27 -2.56
CA VAL A 206 9.02 16.23 -1.13
C VAL A 206 9.33 14.79 -0.70
N ALA A 207 8.52 13.83 -1.12
CA ALA A 207 8.76 12.41 -0.84
C ALA A 207 10.12 11.96 -1.38
N GLN A 208 10.44 12.34 -2.61
CA GLN A 208 11.71 11.97 -3.25
C GLN A 208 12.92 12.61 -2.57
N HIS A 209 12.84 13.85 -2.11
CA HIS A 209 13.90 14.45 -1.29
C HIS A 209 14.12 13.71 0.02
N GLN A 210 13.05 13.18 0.61
CA GLN A 210 13.15 12.37 1.84
C GLN A 210 13.75 10.99 1.56
N HIS A 211 13.49 10.37 0.39
CA HIS A 211 14.18 9.16 -0.05
C HIS A 211 15.70 9.36 -0.09
N HIS A 212 16.18 10.44 -0.72
CA HIS A 212 17.61 10.78 -0.74
C HIS A 212 18.18 11.02 0.66
N ALA A 213 17.45 11.76 1.50
CA ALA A 213 17.87 12.03 2.88
C ALA A 213 17.94 10.76 3.73
N LEU A 214 17.04 9.80 3.47
CA LEU A 214 17.02 8.48 4.14
C LEU A 214 18.25 7.65 3.75
N ILE A 215 18.56 7.57 2.45
CA ILE A 215 19.77 6.87 1.95
C ILE A 215 21.03 7.48 2.57
N ASP A 216 21.14 8.82 2.60
CA ASP A 216 22.29 9.52 3.21
C ASP A 216 22.42 9.20 4.70
N ALA A 217 21.31 9.22 5.46
CA ALA A 217 21.31 8.93 6.89
C ALA A 217 21.70 7.46 7.17
N ILE A 218 21.22 6.50 6.36
CA ILE A 218 21.58 5.09 6.48
C ILE A 218 23.07 4.92 6.17
N GLY A 219 23.58 5.48 5.07
CA GLY A 219 24.98 5.36 4.65
C GLY A 219 25.94 5.96 5.67
N ARG A 220 25.56 7.05 6.34
CA ARG A 220 26.35 7.66 7.43
C ARG A 220 26.16 6.98 8.79
N ARG A 221 25.35 5.93 8.85
CA ARG A 221 25.03 5.22 10.10
C ARG A 221 24.37 6.13 11.16
N GLU A 222 23.62 7.14 10.71
CA GLU A 222 22.91 8.09 11.56
C GLU A 222 21.51 7.53 11.93
N GLY A 223 21.44 6.45 12.72
CA GLY A 223 20.22 5.69 12.97
C GLY A 223 19.05 6.53 13.49
N ALA A 224 19.30 7.45 14.43
CA ALA A 224 18.25 8.33 14.97
C ALA A 224 17.70 9.30 13.88
N ARG A 225 18.56 9.78 12.99
CA ARG A 225 18.14 10.63 11.85
C ARG A 225 17.37 9.83 10.83
N ALA A 226 17.80 8.61 10.50
CA ALA A 226 17.09 7.71 9.59
C ALA A 226 15.68 7.37 10.12
N ASP A 227 15.52 7.06 11.42
CA ASP A 227 14.23 6.86 12.07
C ASP A 227 13.31 8.09 11.92
N ALA A 228 13.81 9.27 12.24
CA ALA A 228 13.03 10.50 12.17
C ALA A 228 12.56 10.81 10.75
N ILE A 229 13.44 10.63 9.75
CA ILE A 229 13.11 10.86 8.33
C ILE A 229 12.04 9.86 7.86
N ALA A 230 12.20 8.57 8.16
CA ALA A 230 11.24 7.55 7.74
C ALA A 230 9.85 7.77 8.36
N ARG A 231 9.77 8.18 9.63
CA ARG A 231 8.51 8.57 10.29
C ARG A 231 7.86 9.77 9.62
N GLU A 232 8.62 10.81 9.32
CA GLU A 232 8.12 12.01 8.65
C GLU A 232 7.68 11.68 7.22
N HIS A 233 8.43 10.81 6.53
CA HIS A 233 8.08 10.33 5.19
C HIS A 233 6.75 9.57 5.19
N ALA A 234 6.53 8.67 6.15
CA ALA A 234 5.26 7.95 6.26
C ALA A 234 4.06 8.90 6.40
N ARG A 235 4.23 10.05 7.07
CA ARG A 235 3.18 11.07 7.25
C ARG A 235 2.77 11.80 5.98
N ILE A 236 3.56 11.72 4.90
CA ILE A 236 3.14 12.22 3.58
C ILE A 236 1.83 11.56 3.13
N ALA A 237 1.61 10.28 3.49
CA ALA A 237 0.38 9.59 3.19
C ALA A 237 -0.88 10.29 3.76
N ARG A 238 -0.77 11.06 4.85
CA ARG A 238 -1.88 11.90 5.36
C ARG A 238 -2.25 13.02 4.40
N ARG A 239 -1.24 13.66 3.76
CA ARG A 239 -1.49 14.66 2.71
C ARG A 239 -2.14 14.04 1.49
N ASN A 240 -1.70 12.82 1.11
CA ASN A 240 -2.31 12.05 0.02
C ASN A 240 -3.78 11.72 0.35
N LEU A 241 -4.07 11.36 1.61
CA LEU A 241 -5.44 11.13 2.08
C LEU A 241 -6.29 12.41 1.99
N ASP A 242 -5.76 13.57 2.41
CA ASP A 242 -6.46 14.85 2.32
C ASP A 242 -6.82 15.17 0.87
N VAL A 243 -5.84 15.07 -0.05
CA VAL A 243 -6.06 15.24 -1.50
C VAL A 243 -7.12 14.27 -2.02
N ALA A 244 -7.08 13.01 -1.59
CA ALA A 244 -8.07 12.01 -2.00
C ALA A 244 -9.47 12.34 -1.50
N LEU A 245 -9.61 12.78 -0.25
CA LEU A 245 -10.90 13.12 0.36
C LEU A 245 -11.53 14.38 -0.25
N GLU A 246 -10.72 15.35 -0.66
CA GLU A 246 -11.16 16.56 -1.37
C GLU A 246 -11.60 16.26 -2.80
N ASN A 247 -11.10 15.19 -3.41
CA ASN A 247 -11.35 14.80 -4.79
C ASN A 247 -12.09 13.47 -4.89
N ARG A 248 -13.37 13.45 -4.50
CA ARG A 248 -14.21 12.23 -4.40
C ARG A 248 -14.20 11.35 -5.66
N GLN A 249 -14.22 11.94 -6.86
CA GLN A 249 -14.19 11.18 -8.13
C GLN A 249 -12.85 10.44 -8.33
N LEU A 250 -11.76 10.99 -7.82
CA LEU A 250 -10.44 10.35 -7.87
C LEU A 250 -10.30 9.31 -6.77
N LEU A 251 -10.90 9.57 -5.59
CA LEU A 251 -10.94 8.61 -4.50
C LEU A 251 -11.57 7.28 -4.93
N GLU A 252 -12.61 7.30 -5.76
CA GLU A 252 -13.27 6.09 -6.30
C GLU A 252 -12.31 5.18 -7.09
N ARG A 253 -11.17 5.72 -7.56
CA ARG A 253 -10.13 4.94 -8.25
C ARG A 253 -9.14 4.27 -7.28
N VAL A 254 -9.17 4.64 -6.01
CA VAL A 254 -8.30 4.05 -4.99
C VAL A 254 -8.89 2.72 -4.54
N PRO A 255 -8.17 1.60 -4.66
CA PRO A 255 -8.63 0.31 -4.18
C PRO A 255 -9.02 0.36 -2.70
N GLY A 256 -10.17 -0.20 -2.35
CA GLY A 256 -10.69 -0.17 -1.00
C GLY A 256 -11.40 1.13 -0.61
N SER A 257 -11.48 2.14 -1.48
CA SER A 257 -12.17 3.41 -1.19
C SER A 257 -13.64 3.22 -0.80
N THR A 258 -14.29 2.20 -1.31
CA THR A 258 -15.67 1.83 -0.96
C THR A 258 -15.80 1.41 0.52
N LEU A 259 -14.71 1.03 1.18
CA LEU A 259 -14.67 0.65 2.58
C LEU A 259 -14.56 1.86 3.51
N LEU A 260 -14.36 3.07 2.95
CA LEU A 260 -14.24 4.29 3.73
C LEU A 260 -15.59 4.82 4.17
N ARG A 261 -15.68 5.15 5.45
CA ARG A 261 -16.75 5.98 5.98
C ARG A 261 -16.47 7.45 5.67
N LEU A 262 -17.09 7.95 4.61
CA LEU A 262 -17.04 9.37 4.30
C LEU A 262 -18.05 10.13 5.17
N PRO A 263 -17.72 11.36 5.63
CA PRO A 263 -18.71 12.22 6.27
C PRO A 263 -19.87 12.46 5.30
N ALA A 264 -21.08 12.50 5.82
CA ALA A 264 -22.25 12.88 5.04
C ALA A 264 -22.01 14.26 4.42
N ALA A 265 -22.30 14.39 3.12
CA ALA A 265 -22.13 15.61 2.36
C ALA A 265 -23.09 16.68 2.86
#